data_1680f1384f865c6a6e96199e7a520adb
#
_entry.id   1680f1384f865c6a6e96199e7a520adb
#
_cell.length_a   1.000
_cell.length_b   1.000
_cell.length_c   1.000
_cell.angle_alpha   90.00
_cell.angle_beta   90.00
_cell.angle_gamma   90.00
#
_symmetry.space_group_name_H-M   'P 1'
#
loop_
_entity.id
_entity.type
_entity.pdbx_description
1 polymer ?
#
loop_
_entity_poly.entity_id
_entity_poly.type
_entity_poly.pdbx_seq_one_letter_code
_entity_poly.pdbx_strand_id
1 'polypeptide(L)'
;MGHLEHDADEGDDKIEKKARLEQLEPMEIAQYYTNRYHDAMGQLGCLPPSIEPHATGHIIEQEELVKQILANGYAYESNGSVYFDVEKYNNDHRYGILSGRNLTDMINNSRELNGIGEKRNQVDFALWKRATPEHIMRWPSPWSDGFPGWHCECTAMGRKYLGNHFDIHGGGMDLIFPHHECEIAQAVASQGDPMVKYWMHNNMLTINGQKMAKSLGNFITLEQLFTGSNDLLTQPYSPMTIRFFTLSAHYRGTVDFSNEALQAAEKGYKRLMDSVSDLARVQAASESDEKSHEFVAQLRQRCYDAMNDDLMTPAVISVLFETCHVVNSALDHKSQLSAEDIQEIADVQRIFIFDILGLRSEQGDNSSARENAFGKVVDMVLELRA
;
A
#
# COMPACT_ATOMS: atom_id res chain seq x y z
N MET A 1 -7.87 7.06 7.04
CA MET A 1 -7.56 8.23 6.22
C MET A 1 -7.55 9.43 7.11
N GLY A 2 -6.41 9.97 7.34
CA GLY A 2 -6.26 11.23 8.00
C GLY A 2 -5.47 12.10 7.05
N HIS A 3 -6.12 12.92 6.29
CA HIS A 3 -5.47 13.99 5.61
C HIS A 3 -5.84 15.26 6.32
N LEU A 4 -5.22 15.42 7.49
CA LEU A 4 -5.07 16.70 8.09
C LEU A 4 -3.84 17.30 7.42
N GLU A 5 -4.06 18.04 6.35
CA GLU A 5 -3.08 18.79 5.59
C GLU A 5 -1.77 18.10 5.22
N HIS A 6 -1.60 17.82 3.96
CA HIS A 6 -0.34 17.41 3.36
C HIS A 6 0.76 18.47 3.43
N ASP A 7 0.38 19.75 3.57
CA ASP A 7 1.30 20.88 3.58
C ASP A 7 0.81 21.90 4.59
N ALA A 8 1.10 21.66 5.86
CA ALA A 8 0.93 22.66 6.90
C ALA A 8 1.67 23.98 6.57
N ASP A 9 2.54 23.94 5.58
CA ASP A 9 3.36 25.08 5.15
C ASP A 9 2.93 25.70 3.81
N GLU A 10 2.06 25.05 2.98
CA GLU A 10 1.73 25.51 1.62
C GLU A 10 0.24 25.45 1.26
N GLY A 11 -0.63 26.17 1.94
CA GLY A 11 -1.93 26.53 1.37
C GLY A 11 -3.12 25.66 1.74
N ASP A 12 -4.25 25.86 1.06
CA ASP A 12 -5.57 25.30 1.36
C ASP A 12 -5.61 23.77 1.37
N ASP A 13 -6.16 23.16 2.41
CA ASP A 13 -6.51 21.73 2.47
C ASP A 13 -7.37 21.35 1.25
N LYS A 14 -6.94 20.31 0.53
CA LYS A 14 -7.63 19.82 -0.68
C LYS A 14 -9.04 19.32 -0.40
N ILE A 15 -9.25 18.71 0.78
CA ILE A 15 -10.57 18.24 1.20
C ILE A 15 -11.45 19.43 1.55
N GLU A 16 -10.93 20.40 2.28
CA GLU A 16 -11.63 21.62 2.64
C GLU A 16 -12.01 22.44 1.42
N LYS A 17 -11.08 22.62 0.47
CA LYS A 17 -11.35 23.29 -0.81
C LYS A 17 -12.45 22.61 -1.59
N LYS A 18 -12.44 21.28 -1.67
CA LYS A 18 -13.48 20.51 -2.34
C LYS A 18 -14.80 20.59 -1.59
N ALA A 19 -14.79 20.51 -0.27
CA ALA A 19 -15.97 20.64 0.57
C ALA A 19 -16.68 22.00 0.34
N ARG A 20 -15.92 23.09 0.31
CA ARG A 20 -16.45 24.43 0.00
C ARG A 20 -17.04 24.53 -1.41
N LEU A 21 -16.36 23.94 -2.43
CA LEU A 21 -16.83 23.94 -3.81
C LEU A 21 -18.13 23.16 -4.00
N GLU A 22 -18.29 22.04 -3.31
CA GLU A 22 -19.43 21.14 -3.44
C GLU A 22 -20.52 21.40 -2.36
N GLN A 23 -20.26 22.32 -1.43
CA GLN A 23 -21.14 22.65 -0.29
C GLN A 23 -21.42 21.42 0.59
N LEU A 24 -20.39 20.59 0.79
CA LEU A 24 -20.41 19.37 1.62
C LEU A 24 -19.51 19.54 2.83
N GLU A 25 -19.74 18.72 3.86
CA GLU A 25 -18.83 18.62 4.99
C GLU A 25 -17.55 17.86 4.60
N PRO A 26 -16.36 18.23 5.13
CA PRO A 26 -15.11 17.53 4.83
C PRO A 26 -15.18 16.02 5.05
N MET A 27 -15.91 15.58 6.09
CA MET A 27 -16.08 14.16 6.40
C MET A 27 -16.95 13.41 5.38
N GLU A 28 -17.90 14.06 4.71
CA GLU A 28 -18.67 13.46 3.60
C GLU A 28 -17.75 13.19 2.41
N ILE A 29 -16.88 14.15 2.07
CA ILE A 29 -15.87 14.00 1.01
C ILE A 29 -14.92 12.83 1.35
N ALA A 30 -14.41 12.80 2.57
CA ALA A 30 -13.53 11.72 3.02
C ALA A 30 -14.22 10.36 2.95
N GLN A 31 -15.45 10.24 3.43
CA GLN A 31 -16.22 8.99 3.40
C GLN A 31 -16.50 8.52 1.97
N TYR A 32 -16.87 9.43 1.08
CA TYR A 32 -17.10 9.11 -0.33
C TYR A 32 -15.88 8.46 -0.98
N TYR A 33 -14.68 9.06 -0.81
CA TYR A 33 -13.45 8.50 -1.38
C TYR A 33 -12.97 7.24 -0.67
N THR A 34 -13.23 7.11 0.64
CA THR A 34 -12.97 5.89 1.39
C THR A 34 -13.75 4.71 0.83
N ASN A 35 -15.04 4.88 0.60
CA ASN A 35 -15.89 3.81 0.04
C ASN A 35 -15.37 3.38 -1.34
N ARG A 36 -15.05 4.33 -2.22
CA ARG A 36 -14.48 4.03 -3.54
C ARG A 36 -13.13 3.32 -3.47
N TYR A 37 -12.30 3.68 -2.49
CA TYR A 37 -11.03 2.99 -2.26
C TYR A 37 -11.27 1.54 -1.85
N HIS A 38 -12.18 1.29 -0.90
CA HIS A 38 -12.52 -0.06 -0.46
C HIS A 38 -13.08 -0.90 -1.60
N ASP A 39 -13.98 -0.34 -2.41
CA ASP A 39 -14.55 -1.03 -3.57
C ASP A 39 -13.44 -1.42 -4.58
N ALA A 40 -12.54 -0.51 -4.89
CA ALA A 40 -11.45 -0.77 -5.82
C ALA A 40 -10.46 -1.82 -5.26
N MET A 41 -10.09 -1.73 -3.97
CA MET A 41 -9.22 -2.71 -3.33
C MET A 41 -9.87 -4.10 -3.24
N GLY A 42 -11.17 -4.15 -2.96
CA GLY A 42 -11.95 -5.40 -2.97
C GLY A 42 -11.96 -6.06 -4.36
N GLN A 43 -12.15 -5.29 -5.43
CA GLN A 43 -12.07 -5.78 -6.81
C GLN A 43 -10.67 -6.32 -7.16
N LEU A 44 -9.60 -5.65 -6.70
CA LEU A 44 -8.23 -6.13 -6.84
C LEU A 44 -7.94 -7.37 -5.97
N GLY A 45 -8.86 -7.80 -5.12
CA GLY A 45 -8.67 -8.93 -4.22
C GLY A 45 -7.71 -8.66 -3.07
N CYS A 46 -7.49 -7.40 -2.70
CA CYS A 46 -6.74 -7.05 -1.51
C CYS A 46 -7.55 -7.40 -0.25
N LEU A 47 -6.90 -8.04 0.71
CA LEU A 47 -7.52 -8.33 1.99
C LEU A 47 -7.69 -7.02 2.78
N PRO A 48 -8.82 -6.83 3.48
CA PRO A 48 -8.98 -5.67 4.33
C PRO A 48 -8.00 -5.73 5.51
N PRO A 49 -7.52 -4.57 6.00
CA PRO A 49 -6.72 -4.54 7.22
C PRO A 49 -7.56 -4.95 8.44
N SER A 50 -6.91 -5.47 9.47
CA SER A 50 -7.59 -5.81 10.74
C SER A 50 -8.14 -4.57 11.45
N ILE A 51 -7.44 -3.44 11.32
CA ILE A 51 -7.83 -2.13 11.86
C ILE A 51 -7.48 -1.08 10.81
N GLU A 52 -8.42 -0.17 10.54
CA GLU A 52 -8.21 1.00 9.68
C GLU A 52 -8.47 2.28 10.49
N PRO A 53 -7.47 2.78 11.22
CA PRO A 53 -7.63 3.92 12.10
C PRO A 53 -7.74 5.23 11.31
N HIS A 54 -8.58 6.15 11.81
CA HIS A 54 -8.73 7.49 11.26
C HIS A 54 -7.96 8.48 12.13
N ALA A 55 -7.10 9.32 11.54
CA ALA A 55 -6.33 10.31 12.28
C ALA A 55 -7.21 11.28 13.08
N THR A 56 -8.36 11.68 12.51
CA THR A 56 -9.35 12.53 13.17
C THR A 56 -9.99 11.91 14.42
N GLY A 57 -9.99 10.59 14.52
CA GLY A 57 -10.43 9.85 15.71
C GLY A 57 -9.34 9.66 16.77
N HIS A 58 -8.12 10.16 16.52
CA HIS A 58 -6.93 9.92 17.36
C HIS A 58 -6.22 11.22 17.77
N ILE A 59 -6.94 12.32 17.83
CA ILE A 59 -6.37 13.63 18.21
C ILE A 59 -5.76 13.58 19.61
N ILE A 60 -6.39 12.92 20.57
CA ILE A 60 -5.88 12.79 21.94
C ILE A 60 -4.53 12.08 21.96
N GLU A 61 -4.37 10.98 21.23
CA GLU A 61 -3.12 10.23 21.15
C GLU A 61 -2.01 11.04 20.48
N GLN A 62 -2.35 11.84 19.49
CA GLN A 62 -1.40 12.73 18.82
C GLN A 62 -0.96 13.87 19.76
N GLU A 63 -1.89 14.49 20.50
CA GLU A 63 -1.54 15.48 21.53
C GLU A 63 -0.63 14.88 22.61
N GLU A 64 -0.91 13.66 23.09
CA GLU A 64 -0.07 12.99 24.08
C GLU A 64 1.34 12.70 23.54
N LEU A 65 1.46 12.32 22.27
CA LEU A 65 2.75 12.17 21.61
C LEU A 65 3.52 13.51 21.60
N VAL A 66 2.87 14.60 21.20
CA VAL A 66 3.48 15.94 21.16
C VAL A 66 3.93 16.38 22.56
N LYS A 67 3.09 16.16 23.59
CA LYS A 67 3.45 16.46 24.99
C LYS A 67 4.68 15.69 25.46
N GLN A 68 4.81 14.41 25.09
CA GLN A 68 5.99 13.60 25.42
C GLN A 68 7.25 14.13 24.74
N ILE A 69 7.19 14.49 23.46
CA ILE A 69 8.32 15.06 22.71
C ILE A 69 8.74 16.40 23.31
N LEU A 70 7.77 17.26 23.68
CA LEU A 70 8.02 18.52 24.39
C LEU A 70 8.70 18.29 25.75
N ALA A 71 8.17 17.35 26.56
CA ALA A 71 8.70 17.04 27.88
C ALA A 71 10.15 16.52 27.82
N ASN A 72 10.48 15.76 26.76
CA ASN A 72 11.84 15.26 26.50
C ASN A 72 12.75 16.33 25.87
N GLY A 73 12.21 17.51 25.56
CA GLY A 73 12.93 18.69 25.09
C GLY A 73 13.31 18.66 23.61
N TYR A 74 12.68 17.83 22.78
CA TYR A 74 12.91 17.77 21.32
C TYR A 74 11.87 18.55 20.51
N ALA A 75 11.04 19.34 21.19
CA ALA A 75 10.11 20.24 20.54
C ALA A 75 10.02 21.58 21.27
N TYR A 76 9.43 22.58 20.62
CA TYR A 76 9.23 23.91 21.18
C TYR A 76 7.92 24.52 20.68
N GLU A 77 7.34 25.39 21.49
CA GLU A 77 6.16 26.17 21.13
C GLU A 77 6.55 27.47 20.41
N SER A 78 5.80 27.85 19.39
CA SER A 78 5.93 29.13 18.70
C SER A 78 4.56 29.58 18.19
N ASN A 79 4.08 30.73 18.64
CA ASN A 79 2.83 31.36 18.23
C ASN A 79 1.58 30.46 18.30
N GLY A 80 1.54 29.51 19.25
CA GLY A 80 0.46 28.55 19.41
C GLY A 80 0.57 27.30 18.52
N SER A 81 1.65 27.18 17.75
CA SER A 81 2.07 25.96 17.07
C SER A 81 3.18 25.27 17.86
N VAL A 82 3.38 23.97 17.61
CA VAL A 82 4.48 23.18 18.19
C VAL A 82 5.33 22.61 17.05
N TYR A 83 6.62 22.79 17.12
CA TYR A 83 7.58 22.31 16.12
C TYR A 83 8.58 21.36 16.74
N PHE A 84 8.96 20.34 15.98
CA PHE A 84 10.06 19.43 16.30
C PHE A 84 11.39 20.14 16.04
N ASP A 85 12.29 20.09 17.03
CA ASP A 85 13.64 20.70 16.98
C ASP A 85 14.63 19.67 16.37
N VAL A 86 14.73 19.70 15.03
CA VAL A 86 15.54 18.73 14.29
C VAL A 86 17.03 18.88 14.60
N GLU A 87 17.54 20.12 14.80
CA GLU A 87 18.94 20.36 15.12
C GLU A 87 19.29 19.78 16.48
N LYS A 88 18.47 20.02 17.50
CA LYS A 88 18.67 19.45 18.83
C LYS A 88 18.61 17.93 18.80
N TYR A 89 17.62 17.36 18.11
CA TYR A 89 17.51 15.91 17.96
C TYR A 89 18.76 15.33 17.28
N ASN A 90 19.27 15.98 16.23
CA ASN A 90 20.45 15.52 15.50
C ASN A 90 21.76 15.60 16.32
N ASN A 91 21.82 16.45 17.36
CA ASN A 91 22.96 16.50 18.28
C ASN A 91 23.02 15.27 19.21
N ASP A 92 21.86 14.75 19.60
CA ASP A 92 21.75 13.62 20.53
C ASP A 92 21.58 12.27 19.80
N HIS A 93 20.97 12.32 18.61
CA HIS A 93 20.63 11.20 17.75
C HIS A 93 21.03 11.53 16.31
N ARG A 94 20.88 10.60 15.40
CA ARG A 94 21.11 10.84 13.97
C ARG A 94 19.77 11.05 13.25
N TYR A 95 19.53 12.26 12.72
CA TYR A 95 18.44 12.52 11.77
C TYR A 95 18.90 12.17 10.35
N GLY A 96 18.05 11.50 9.55
CA GLY A 96 18.42 11.02 8.22
C GLY A 96 18.97 9.58 8.21
N ILE A 97 18.65 8.77 9.23
CA ILE A 97 19.14 7.39 9.33
C ILE A 97 18.52 6.47 8.26
N LEU A 98 17.27 6.68 7.91
CA LEU A 98 16.53 5.90 6.89
C LEU A 98 16.84 6.40 5.48
N SER A 99 16.81 7.71 5.30
CA SER A 99 16.98 8.36 3.99
C SER A 99 18.43 8.47 3.54
N GLY A 100 19.40 8.25 4.46
CA GLY A 100 20.82 8.47 4.21
C GLY A 100 21.22 9.94 4.07
N ARG A 101 20.29 10.88 4.29
CA ARG A 101 20.55 12.32 4.18
C ARG A 101 21.30 12.83 5.43
N ASN A 102 22.10 13.86 5.23
CA ASN A 102 22.69 14.58 6.35
C ASN A 102 22.04 15.95 6.55
N LEU A 103 22.00 16.42 7.79
CA LEU A 103 21.31 17.67 8.15
C LEU A 103 21.88 18.89 7.44
N THR A 104 23.20 18.96 7.25
CA THR A 104 23.86 20.10 6.58
C THR A 104 23.38 20.24 5.13
N ASP A 105 23.30 19.14 4.40
CA ASP A 105 22.80 19.15 3.03
C ASP A 105 21.30 19.51 2.96
N MET A 106 20.52 19.07 3.95
CA MET A 106 19.12 19.42 4.06
C MET A 106 18.91 20.93 4.28
N ILE A 107 19.67 21.51 5.21
CA ILE A 107 19.63 22.96 5.48
C ILE A 107 20.03 23.74 4.23
N ASN A 108 21.11 23.35 3.57
CA ASN A 108 21.61 24.03 2.37
C ASN A 108 20.64 23.94 1.17
N ASN A 109 19.85 22.89 1.09
CA ASN A 109 18.91 22.63 -0.01
C ASN A 109 17.45 22.99 0.34
N SER A 110 17.16 23.44 1.57
CA SER A 110 15.82 23.86 1.95
C SER A 110 15.44 25.13 1.18
N ARG A 111 14.27 25.10 0.52
CA ARG A 111 13.70 26.29 -0.12
C ARG A 111 13.17 27.22 0.98
N GLU A 112 13.15 28.52 0.68
CA GLU A 112 12.41 29.47 1.50
C GLU A 112 10.90 29.12 1.39
N LEU A 113 10.39 28.43 2.42
CA LEU A 113 8.98 28.09 2.54
C LEU A 113 8.26 29.14 3.38
N ASN A 114 6.96 29.32 3.14
CA ASN A 114 6.11 30.16 3.99
C ASN A 114 6.10 29.59 5.43
N GLY A 115 6.21 30.44 6.46
CA GLY A 115 6.24 30.03 7.87
C GLY A 115 7.60 30.11 8.56
N ILE A 116 8.64 30.61 7.88
CA ILE A 116 10.00 30.80 8.43
C ILE A 116 10.00 31.66 9.70
N GLY A 117 9.03 32.58 9.86
CA GLY A 117 8.93 33.43 11.05
C GLY A 117 8.54 32.70 12.34
N GLU A 118 8.04 31.47 12.26
CA GLU A 118 7.62 30.65 13.42
C GLU A 118 8.62 29.55 13.78
N LYS A 119 9.38 29.03 12.79
CA LYS A 119 10.36 27.96 12.99
C LYS A 119 11.72 28.54 13.41
N ARG A 120 12.44 27.84 14.29
CA ARG A 120 13.83 28.17 14.64
C ARG A 120 14.77 27.83 13.49
N ASN A 121 14.55 26.66 12.85
CA ASN A 121 15.32 26.18 11.71
C ASN A 121 14.36 25.76 10.57
N GLN A 122 14.81 25.91 9.33
CA GLN A 122 14.00 25.57 8.14
C GLN A 122 13.64 24.08 8.06
N VAL A 123 14.48 23.22 8.64
CA VAL A 123 14.29 21.76 8.65
C VAL A 123 13.35 21.28 9.76
N ASP A 124 12.97 22.16 10.69
CA ASP A 124 12.00 21.82 11.73
C ASP A 124 10.64 21.56 11.10
N PHE A 125 9.88 20.61 11.64
CA PHE A 125 8.56 20.25 11.13
C PHE A 125 7.49 20.39 12.21
N ALA A 126 6.26 20.67 11.75
CA ALA A 126 5.15 20.88 12.66
C ALA A 126 4.73 19.56 13.34
N LEU A 127 4.51 19.60 14.64
CA LEU A 127 3.85 18.56 15.44
C LEU A 127 2.40 18.94 15.72
N TRP A 128 2.16 20.25 15.95
CA TRP A 128 0.85 20.85 16.08
C TRP A 128 0.85 22.19 15.39
N LYS A 129 -0.12 22.43 14.52
CA LYS A 129 -0.23 23.69 13.81
C LYS A 129 -1.45 24.46 14.30
N ARG A 130 -1.26 25.73 14.66
CA ARG A 130 -2.36 26.64 15.01
C ARG A 130 -3.25 26.85 13.79
N ALA A 131 -4.56 26.66 13.93
CA ALA A 131 -5.52 26.92 12.89
C ALA A 131 -5.77 28.42 12.70
N THR A 132 -5.98 28.82 11.44
CA THR A 132 -6.53 30.14 11.12
C THR A 132 -8.08 30.09 11.22
N PRO A 133 -8.78 31.23 11.26
CA PRO A 133 -10.23 31.23 11.30
C PRO A 133 -10.92 30.50 10.14
N GLU A 134 -10.23 30.38 9.01
CA GLU A 134 -10.71 29.77 7.78
C GLU A 134 -10.69 28.23 7.84
N HIS A 135 -9.86 27.63 8.69
CA HIS A 135 -9.78 26.17 8.82
C HIS A 135 -11.08 25.60 9.41
N ILE A 136 -11.69 24.67 8.69
CA ILE A 136 -12.91 23.96 9.13
C ILE A 136 -12.52 22.85 10.11
N MET A 137 -11.47 22.07 9.79
CA MET A 137 -10.99 20.96 10.59
C MET A 137 -9.96 21.45 11.60
N ARG A 138 -10.38 21.63 12.85
CA ARG A 138 -9.54 22.06 13.97
C ARG A 138 -10.07 21.51 15.28
N TRP A 139 -9.19 21.29 16.22
CA TRP A 139 -9.48 20.77 17.55
C TRP A 139 -8.84 21.64 18.62
N PRO A 140 -9.47 21.74 19.81
CA PRO A 140 -8.84 22.41 20.94
C PRO A 140 -7.62 21.61 21.43
N SER A 141 -6.55 22.31 21.78
CA SER A 141 -5.37 21.71 22.37
C SER A 141 -4.79 22.60 23.47
N PRO A 142 -3.80 22.11 24.25
CA PRO A 142 -3.12 22.95 25.25
C PRO A 142 -2.40 24.16 24.66
N TRP A 143 -2.06 24.13 23.37
CA TRP A 143 -1.28 25.20 22.70
C TRP A 143 -2.16 26.19 21.97
N SER A 144 -3.15 25.71 21.25
CA SER A 144 -4.14 26.51 20.53
C SER A 144 -5.23 25.62 19.93
N ASP A 145 -6.31 26.22 19.43
CA ASP A 145 -7.14 25.55 18.43
C ASP A 145 -6.32 25.32 17.17
N GLY A 146 -6.24 24.06 16.73
CA GLY A 146 -5.35 23.68 15.62
C GLY A 146 -5.52 22.24 15.18
N PHE A 147 -4.51 21.71 14.56
CA PHE A 147 -4.48 20.35 14.03
C PHE A 147 -3.06 19.76 14.14
N PRO A 148 -2.94 18.42 14.25
CA PRO A 148 -1.64 17.77 14.32
C PRO A 148 -0.90 17.83 12.98
N GLY A 149 0.43 17.81 13.03
CA GLY A 149 1.27 17.61 11.86
C GLY A 149 1.11 16.20 11.29
N TRP A 150 1.17 16.08 9.98
CA TRP A 150 0.95 14.82 9.25
C TRP A 150 1.74 13.62 9.79
N HIS A 151 2.99 13.83 10.21
CA HIS A 151 3.84 12.74 10.70
C HIS A 151 3.41 12.18 12.06
N CYS A 152 2.68 12.97 12.87
CA CYS A 152 2.15 12.54 14.16
C CYS A 152 1.07 11.48 14.04
N GLU A 153 0.30 11.48 12.94
CA GLU A 153 -0.81 10.57 12.72
C GLU A 153 -0.35 9.11 12.76
N CYS A 154 0.63 8.77 11.90
CA CYS A 154 1.13 7.41 11.78
C CYS A 154 1.88 6.97 13.04
N THR A 155 2.70 7.83 13.63
CA THR A 155 3.43 7.53 14.86
C THR A 155 2.46 7.23 16.02
N ALA A 156 1.44 8.07 16.24
CA ALA A 156 0.49 7.89 17.33
C ALA A 156 -0.41 6.68 17.13
N MET A 157 -0.97 6.49 15.93
CA MET A 157 -1.87 5.36 15.63
C MET A 157 -1.12 4.04 15.59
N GLY A 158 0.08 4.00 14.99
CA GLY A 158 0.94 2.81 14.98
C GLY A 158 1.25 2.36 16.40
N ARG A 159 1.68 3.28 17.26
CA ARG A 159 1.96 3.00 18.68
C ARG A 159 0.73 2.52 19.45
N LYS A 160 -0.44 3.09 19.20
CA LYS A 160 -1.67 2.71 19.88
C LYS A 160 -2.10 1.27 19.60
N TYR A 161 -2.03 0.85 18.32
CA TYR A 161 -2.58 -0.43 17.89
C TYR A 161 -1.54 -1.55 17.77
N LEU A 162 -0.29 -1.21 17.49
CA LEU A 162 0.78 -2.18 17.29
C LEU A 162 1.79 -2.19 18.45
N GLY A 163 1.70 -1.21 19.35
CA GLY A 163 2.60 -1.07 20.49
C GLY A 163 3.85 -0.23 20.17
N ASN A 164 4.75 -0.17 21.16
CA ASN A 164 5.96 0.64 21.04
C ASN A 164 6.97 0.08 20.00
N HIS A 165 6.86 -1.18 19.66
CA HIS A 165 7.71 -1.85 18.66
C HIS A 165 6.84 -2.78 17.82
N PHE A 166 6.97 -2.69 16.50
CA PHE A 166 6.31 -3.57 15.56
C PHE A 166 7.21 -3.93 14.37
N ASP A 167 6.83 -4.97 13.64
CA ASP A 167 7.74 -5.60 12.70
C ASP A 167 7.93 -4.79 11.43
N ILE A 168 6.85 -4.41 10.73
CA ILE A 168 6.93 -3.86 9.38
C ILE A 168 6.10 -2.58 9.26
N HIS A 169 6.71 -1.54 8.68
CA HIS A 169 6.05 -0.33 8.22
C HIS A 169 6.35 -0.15 6.73
N GLY A 170 5.31 0.11 5.95
CA GLY A 170 5.44 0.24 4.50
C GLY A 170 4.87 1.54 3.95
N GLY A 171 5.40 1.95 2.78
CA GLY A 171 4.90 3.10 2.06
C GLY A 171 5.57 3.28 0.69
N GLY A 172 5.27 4.35 -0.02
CA GLY A 172 5.97 4.72 -1.24
C GLY A 172 7.39 5.23 -0.96
N MET A 173 8.27 5.17 -1.95
CA MET A 173 9.63 5.73 -1.84
C MET A 173 9.66 7.23 -1.55
N ASP A 174 8.63 7.94 -1.93
CA ASP A 174 8.44 9.37 -1.65
C ASP A 174 8.22 9.65 -0.15
N LEU A 175 7.75 8.66 0.61
CA LEU A 175 7.57 8.75 2.06
C LEU A 175 8.85 8.52 2.86
N ILE A 176 9.91 7.96 2.27
CA ILE A 176 11.20 7.77 2.97
C ILE A 176 11.63 9.08 3.63
N PHE A 177 11.53 10.18 2.86
CA PHE A 177 11.82 11.52 3.35
C PHE A 177 10.80 12.53 2.77
N PRO A 178 10.21 13.39 3.62
CA PRO A 178 10.48 13.53 5.06
C PRO A 178 9.68 12.58 5.97
N HIS A 179 8.58 11.97 5.53
CA HIS A 179 7.53 11.38 6.38
C HIS A 179 8.06 10.32 7.34
N HIS A 180 8.60 9.21 6.83
CA HIS A 180 9.09 8.10 7.68
C HIS A 180 10.31 8.49 8.52
N GLU A 181 11.17 9.39 8.02
CA GLU A 181 12.28 9.92 8.82
C GLU A 181 11.76 10.73 10.02
N CYS A 182 10.69 11.53 9.82
CA CYS A 182 10.04 12.26 10.91
C CYS A 182 9.36 11.31 11.91
N GLU A 183 8.76 10.21 11.46
CA GLU A 183 8.18 9.20 12.35
C GLU A 183 9.25 8.53 13.22
N ILE A 184 10.42 8.20 12.66
CA ILE A 184 11.57 7.68 13.43
C ILE A 184 11.98 8.69 14.49
N ALA A 185 12.14 9.96 14.10
CA ALA A 185 12.54 11.02 15.02
C ALA A 185 11.51 11.21 16.15
N GLN A 186 10.22 11.21 15.84
CA GLN A 186 9.13 11.30 16.82
C GLN A 186 9.14 10.12 17.80
N ALA A 187 9.30 8.89 17.29
CA ALA A 187 9.35 7.70 18.12
C ALA A 187 10.53 7.76 19.09
N VAL A 188 11.74 8.01 18.59
CA VAL A 188 12.95 8.13 19.43
C VAL A 188 12.83 9.29 20.41
N ALA A 189 12.35 10.46 19.98
CA ALA A 189 12.19 11.62 20.83
C ALA A 189 11.15 11.41 21.94
N SER A 190 10.10 10.62 21.71
CA SER A 190 9.04 10.38 22.70
C SER A 190 9.32 9.21 23.64
N GLN A 191 9.91 8.11 23.17
CA GLN A 191 10.08 6.88 23.95
C GLN A 191 11.53 6.36 24.04
N GLY A 192 12.48 6.99 23.36
CA GLY A 192 13.90 6.62 23.38
C GLY A 192 14.35 5.61 22.33
N ASP A 193 13.42 4.92 21.67
CA ASP A 193 13.70 3.85 20.72
C ASP A 193 12.87 3.99 19.44
N PRO A 194 13.37 3.53 18.27
CA PRO A 194 12.56 3.46 17.05
C PRO A 194 11.46 2.40 17.19
N MET A 195 10.29 2.68 16.61
CA MET A 195 9.13 1.77 16.66
C MET A 195 9.26 0.60 15.68
N VAL A 196 9.90 0.79 14.56
CA VAL A 196 9.83 -0.08 13.39
C VAL A 196 11.09 -0.89 13.21
N LYS A 197 10.93 -2.20 13.03
CA LYS A 197 12.04 -3.12 12.80
C LYS A 197 12.46 -3.15 11.32
N TYR A 198 11.49 -3.21 10.40
CA TYR A 198 11.74 -3.27 8.96
C TYR A 198 10.90 -2.22 8.22
N TRP A 199 11.56 -1.44 7.39
CA TRP A 199 10.94 -0.47 6.49
C TRP A 199 10.84 -1.06 5.08
N MET A 200 9.64 -1.03 4.49
CA MET A 200 9.40 -1.51 3.13
C MET A 200 8.89 -0.36 2.26
N HIS A 201 9.56 -0.13 1.14
CA HIS A 201 9.18 0.96 0.23
C HIS A 201 8.95 0.44 -1.18
N ASN A 202 7.75 0.67 -1.70
CA ASN A 202 7.47 0.41 -3.11
C ASN A 202 7.87 1.59 -3.98
N ASN A 203 8.26 1.29 -5.22
CA ASN A 203 8.63 2.31 -6.20
C ASN A 203 7.39 2.94 -6.86
N MET A 204 7.63 3.93 -7.70
CA MET A 204 6.59 4.73 -8.36
C MET A 204 5.93 3.99 -9.52
N LEU A 205 4.70 4.40 -9.82
CA LEU A 205 4.00 4.08 -11.07
C LEU A 205 4.28 5.16 -12.10
N THR A 206 4.56 4.72 -13.33
CA THR A 206 4.69 5.61 -14.49
C THR A 206 3.66 5.23 -15.57
N ILE A 207 3.39 6.15 -16.45
CA ILE A 207 2.55 5.96 -17.64
C ILE A 207 3.41 6.30 -18.86
N ASN A 208 3.71 5.30 -19.69
CA ASN A 208 4.58 5.47 -20.85
C ASN A 208 5.92 6.15 -20.50
N GLY A 209 6.56 5.68 -19.41
CA GLY A 209 7.84 6.19 -18.90
C GLY A 209 7.77 7.56 -18.19
N GLN A 210 6.59 8.17 -18.05
CA GLN A 210 6.42 9.45 -17.38
C GLN A 210 5.73 9.27 -16.03
N LYS A 211 6.12 10.07 -15.04
CA LYS A 211 5.43 10.10 -13.73
C LYS A 211 3.94 10.36 -13.93
N MET A 212 3.09 9.53 -13.32
CA MET A 212 1.65 9.75 -13.32
C MET A 212 1.31 10.98 -12.48
N ALA A 213 0.72 12.01 -13.10
CA ALA A 213 0.32 13.23 -12.39
C ALA A 213 -0.90 13.87 -13.07
N LYS A 214 -1.82 14.42 -12.25
CA LYS A 214 -3.00 15.17 -12.77
C LYS A 214 -2.60 16.37 -13.62
N SER A 215 -1.53 17.06 -13.25
CA SER A 215 -1.00 18.22 -13.99
C SER A 215 -0.45 17.89 -15.37
N LEU A 216 -0.08 16.62 -15.61
CA LEU A 216 0.41 16.12 -16.89
C LEU A 216 -0.71 15.55 -17.76
N GLY A 217 -1.94 15.47 -17.26
CA GLY A 217 -3.07 14.88 -17.98
C GLY A 217 -2.98 13.37 -18.21
N ASN A 218 -2.00 12.69 -17.57
CA ASN A 218 -1.75 11.25 -17.72
C ASN A 218 -2.22 10.44 -16.50
N PHE A 219 -3.16 10.98 -15.72
CA PHE A 219 -3.69 10.31 -14.54
C PHE A 219 -4.82 9.35 -14.91
N ILE A 220 -4.71 8.08 -14.51
CA ILE A 220 -5.72 7.04 -14.73
C ILE A 220 -6.16 6.49 -13.38
N THR A 221 -7.47 6.47 -13.11
CA THR A 221 -8.03 5.83 -11.90
C THR A 221 -8.19 4.32 -12.11
N LEU A 222 -8.29 3.55 -11.01
CA LEU A 222 -8.59 2.10 -11.09
C LEU A 222 -9.93 1.85 -11.80
N GLU A 223 -10.96 2.65 -11.50
CA GLU A 223 -12.24 2.56 -12.17
C GLU A 223 -12.11 2.75 -13.69
N GLN A 224 -11.33 3.73 -14.13
CA GLN A 224 -11.07 3.94 -15.55
C GLN A 224 -10.31 2.77 -16.18
N LEU A 225 -9.36 2.16 -15.46
CA LEU A 225 -8.69 0.93 -15.91
C LEU A 225 -9.69 -0.21 -16.10
N PHE A 226 -10.63 -0.38 -15.15
CA PHE A 226 -11.61 -1.46 -15.20
C PHE A 226 -12.69 -1.25 -16.26
N THR A 227 -13.09 0.00 -16.52
CA THR A 227 -14.14 0.34 -17.48
C THR A 227 -13.61 0.69 -18.86
N GLY A 228 -12.31 0.98 -19.01
CA GLY A 228 -11.72 1.48 -20.24
C GLY A 228 -12.10 2.94 -20.57
N SER A 229 -12.70 3.67 -19.62
CA SER A 229 -13.21 5.03 -19.83
C SER A 229 -12.13 6.13 -19.69
N ASN A 230 -11.00 5.94 -20.36
CA ASN A 230 -9.90 6.92 -20.39
C ASN A 230 -9.24 6.87 -21.76
N ASP A 231 -8.95 8.03 -22.36
CA ASP A 231 -8.39 8.15 -23.73
C ASP A 231 -7.00 7.52 -23.87
N LEU A 232 -6.29 7.29 -22.78
CA LEU A 232 -5.00 6.60 -22.76
C LEU A 232 -5.13 5.08 -22.86
N LEU A 233 -6.34 4.53 -22.72
CA LEU A 233 -6.60 3.10 -22.73
C LEU A 233 -7.23 2.67 -24.06
N THR A 234 -6.78 1.53 -24.60
CA THR A 234 -7.36 0.95 -25.82
C THR A 234 -8.53 -0.01 -25.55
N GLN A 235 -8.64 -0.48 -24.29
CA GLN A 235 -9.66 -1.42 -23.84
C GLN A 235 -9.81 -1.38 -22.31
N PRO A 236 -10.90 -1.91 -21.73
CA PRO A 236 -10.98 -2.20 -20.31
C PRO A 236 -10.06 -3.36 -19.93
N TYR A 237 -9.55 -3.32 -18.71
CA TYR A 237 -8.73 -4.40 -18.14
C TYR A 237 -9.36 -4.91 -16.85
N SER A 238 -9.42 -6.21 -16.69
CA SER A 238 -9.98 -6.81 -15.48
C SER A 238 -9.14 -6.49 -14.24
N PRO A 239 -9.74 -6.45 -13.05
CA PRO A 239 -8.98 -6.26 -11.80
C PRO A 239 -7.87 -7.27 -11.61
N MET A 240 -8.06 -8.53 -12.00
CA MET A 240 -7.04 -9.56 -11.90
C MET A 240 -5.90 -9.38 -12.92
N THR A 241 -6.19 -8.85 -14.10
CA THR A 241 -5.15 -8.42 -15.04
C THR A 241 -4.27 -7.32 -14.44
N ILE A 242 -4.87 -6.31 -13.81
CA ILE A 242 -4.12 -5.23 -13.15
C ILE A 242 -3.30 -5.76 -11.98
N ARG A 243 -3.89 -6.64 -11.16
CA ARG A 243 -3.16 -7.30 -10.06
C ARG A 243 -1.98 -8.11 -10.58
N PHE A 244 -2.18 -8.96 -11.59
CA PHE A 244 -1.12 -9.76 -12.21
C PHE A 244 -0.01 -8.88 -12.81
N PHE A 245 -0.38 -7.81 -13.50
CA PHE A 245 0.55 -6.82 -14.03
C PHE A 245 1.43 -6.23 -12.94
N THR A 246 0.83 -5.79 -11.83
CA THR A 246 1.57 -5.22 -10.70
C THR A 246 2.52 -6.25 -10.06
N LEU A 247 2.08 -7.49 -9.89
CA LEU A 247 2.89 -8.58 -9.33
C LEU A 247 4.00 -9.07 -10.28
N SER A 248 3.91 -8.77 -11.58
CA SER A 248 4.94 -9.10 -12.57
C SER A 248 6.18 -8.23 -12.48
N ALA A 249 6.16 -7.17 -11.66
CA ALA A 249 7.32 -6.36 -11.30
C ALA A 249 7.64 -6.53 -9.81
N HIS A 250 8.93 -6.43 -9.47
CA HIS A 250 9.32 -6.37 -8.06
C HIS A 250 8.86 -5.04 -7.45
N TYR A 251 8.37 -5.04 -6.20
CA TYR A 251 7.80 -3.84 -5.57
C TYR A 251 8.77 -2.65 -5.47
N ARG A 252 10.10 -2.91 -5.45
CA ARG A 252 11.14 -1.86 -5.49
C ARG A 252 11.41 -1.34 -6.91
N GLY A 253 10.91 -2.02 -7.94
CA GLY A 253 11.05 -1.62 -9.34
C GLY A 253 9.95 -0.64 -9.75
N THR A 254 10.24 0.22 -10.71
CA THR A 254 9.22 1.07 -11.33
C THR A 254 8.25 0.21 -12.14
N VAL A 255 6.95 0.43 -11.98
CA VAL A 255 5.90 -0.21 -12.77
C VAL A 255 5.43 0.79 -13.82
N ASP A 256 5.66 0.50 -15.10
CA ASP A 256 5.29 1.37 -16.20
C ASP A 256 4.02 0.86 -16.89
N PHE A 257 2.95 1.62 -16.77
CA PHE A 257 1.67 1.34 -17.41
C PHE A 257 1.71 1.76 -18.87
N SER A 258 1.56 0.78 -19.77
CA SER A 258 1.26 1.00 -21.18
C SER A 258 0.22 -0.02 -21.64
N ASN A 259 -0.47 0.26 -22.76
CA ASN A 259 -1.46 -0.67 -23.29
C ASN A 259 -0.80 -2.01 -23.68
N GLU A 260 0.39 -1.96 -24.26
CA GLU A 260 1.15 -3.15 -24.65
C GLU A 260 1.50 -4.02 -23.44
N ALA A 261 1.95 -3.40 -22.34
CA ALA A 261 2.30 -4.10 -21.12
C ALA A 261 1.06 -4.70 -20.44
N LEU A 262 -0.06 -3.98 -20.41
CA LEU A 262 -1.33 -4.47 -19.86
C LEU A 262 -1.91 -5.63 -20.70
N GLN A 263 -1.85 -5.56 -22.04
CA GLN A 263 -2.28 -6.64 -22.92
C GLN A 263 -1.38 -7.87 -22.78
N ALA A 264 -0.07 -7.68 -22.59
CA ALA A 264 0.84 -8.78 -22.33
C ALA A 264 0.54 -9.45 -20.98
N ALA A 265 0.27 -8.64 -19.95
CA ALA A 265 -0.14 -9.13 -18.63
C ALA A 265 -1.46 -9.91 -18.69
N GLU A 266 -2.46 -9.41 -19.42
CA GLU A 266 -3.72 -10.12 -19.63
C GLU A 266 -3.53 -11.51 -20.25
N LYS A 267 -2.70 -11.60 -21.29
CA LYS A 267 -2.38 -12.89 -21.92
C LYS A 267 -1.63 -13.82 -20.97
N GLY A 268 -0.68 -13.28 -20.19
CA GLY A 268 0.06 -14.02 -19.18
C GLY A 268 -0.85 -14.57 -18.07
N TYR A 269 -1.71 -13.73 -17.55
CA TYR A 269 -2.69 -14.11 -16.53
C TYR A 269 -3.65 -15.21 -17.05
N LYS A 270 -4.23 -15.04 -18.25
CA LYS A 270 -5.10 -16.05 -18.87
C LYS A 270 -4.38 -17.38 -19.02
N ARG A 271 -3.15 -17.37 -19.56
CA ARG A 271 -2.33 -18.58 -19.71
C ARG A 271 -2.09 -19.30 -18.38
N LEU A 272 -1.88 -18.54 -17.29
CA LEU A 272 -1.67 -19.13 -15.97
C LEU A 272 -2.97 -19.79 -15.46
N MET A 273 -4.13 -19.12 -15.62
CA MET A 273 -5.42 -19.67 -15.24
C MET A 273 -5.83 -20.89 -16.08
N ASP A 274 -5.56 -20.85 -17.39
CA ASP A 274 -5.78 -21.99 -18.27
C ASP A 274 -4.97 -23.21 -17.80
N SER A 275 -3.71 -23.03 -17.42
CA SER A 275 -2.86 -24.11 -16.91
C SER A 275 -3.43 -24.76 -15.63
N VAL A 276 -4.05 -23.98 -14.75
CA VAL A 276 -4.73 -24.53 -13.55
C VAL A 276 -5.90 -25.42 -13.96
N SER A 277 -6.71 -24.99 -14.92
CA SER A 277 -7.85 -25.74 -15.43
C SER A 277 -7.41 -26.97 -16.22
N ASP A 278 -6.36 -26.84 -16.99
CA ASP A 278 -5.82 -27.90 -17.82
C ASP A 278 -5.15 -29.04 -17.02
N LEU A 279 -4.58 -28.73 -15.85
CA LEU A 279 -4.00 -29.75 -14.97
C LEU A 279 -5.03 -30.84 -14.58
N ALA A 280 -6.29 -30.44 -14.38
CA ALA A 280 -7.37 -31.40 -14.06
C ALA A 280 -7.68 -32.38 -15.22
N ARG A 281 -7.20 -32.10 -16.42
CA ARG A 281 -7.41 -32.92 -17.64
C ARG A 281 -6.22 -33.86 -17.91
N VAL A 282 -5.10 -33.68 -17.21
CA VAL A 282 -3.92 -34.52 -17.36
C VAL A 282 -4.22 -35.92 -16.83
N GLN A 283 -3.97 -36.94 -17.64
CA GLN A 283 -4.09 -38.33 -17.23
C GLN A 283 -2.84 -38.78 -16.50
N ALA A 284 -2.99 -39.28 -15.29
CA ALA A 284 -1.89 -39.79 -14.51
C ALA A 284 -1.28 -41.05 -15.14
N ALA A 285 0.04 -41.09 -15.28
CA ALA A 285 0.81 -42.26 -15.62
C ALA A 285 1.22 -43.04 -14.34
N SER A 286 1.72 -44.26 -14.51
CA SER A 286 2.26 -45.03 -13.40
C SER A 286 3.47 -44.35 -12.75
N GLU A 287 4.31 -43.71 -13.57
CA GLU A 287 5.50 -42.96 -13.17
C GLU A 287 5.64 -41.72 -14.05
N SER A 288 6.25 -40.67 -13.51
CA SER A 288 6.65 -39.50 -14.31
C SER A 288 7.91 -39.81 -15.12
N ASP A 289 8.10 -39.13 -16.25
CA ASP A 289 9.42 -39.08 -16.86
C ASP A 289 10.42 -38.32 -15.98
N GLU A 290 11.71 -38.70 -16.07
CA GLU A 290 12.77 -38.21 -15.21
C GLU A 290 12.82 -36.66 -15.15
N LYS A 291 12.73 -36.00 -16.30
CA LYS A 291 12.82 -34.54 -16.41
C LYS A 291 11.62 -33.85 -15.73
N SER A 292 10.41 -34.36 -15.90
CA SER A 292 9.20 -33.84 -15.31
C SER A 292 9.22 -34.04 -13.79
N HIS A 293 9.65 -35.21 -13.31
CA HIS A 293 9.77 -35.50 -11.88
C HIS A 293 10.82 -34.59 -11.22
N GLU A 294 12.00 -34.43 -11.81
CA GLU A 294 13.06 -33.54 -11.29
C GLU A 294 12.57 -32.09 -11.17
N PHE A 295 11.83 -31.58 -12.16
CA PHE A 295 11.23 -30.26 -12.11
C PHE A 295 10.22 -30.15 -10.96
N VAL A 296 9.28 -31.09 -10.83
CA VAL A 296 8.23 -31.06 -9.81
C VAL A 296 8.82 -31.17 -8.42
N ALA A 297 9.83 -32.02 -8.21
CA ALA A 297 10.50 -32.18 -6.92
C ALA A 297 11.14 -30.90 -6.39
N GLN A 298 11.52 -29.95 -7.27
CA GLN A 298 12.11 -28.67 -6.88
C GLN A 298 11.10 -27.50 -6.90
N LEU A 299 9.91 -27.71 -7.46
CA LEU A 299 8.96 -26.64 -7.79
C LEU A 299 8.58 -25.80 -6.58
N ARG A 300 8.14 -26.44 -5.51
CA ARG A 300 7.71 -25.78 -4.26
C ARG A 300 8.84 -24.97 -3.64
N GLN A 301 10.03 -25.56 -3.55
CA GLN A 301 11.18 -24.91 -2.95
C GLN A 301 11.61 -23.69 -3.77
N ARG A 302 11.66 -23.77 -5.09
CA ARG A 302 11.97 -22.66 -5.98
C ARG A 302 11.00 -21.47 -5.80
N CYS A 303 9.71 -21.75 -5.62
CA CYS A 303 8.72 -20.70 -5.36
C CYS A 303 8.93 -20.06 -3.99
N TYR A 304 9.21 -20.85 -2.94
CA TYR A 304 9.52 -20.30 -1.61
C TYR A 304 10.83 -19.53 -1.60
N ASP A 305 11.88 -19.99 -2.26
CA ASP A 305 13.16 -19.30 -2.36
C ASP A 305 12.98 -17.92 -2.99
N ALA A 306 12.18 -17.83 -4.06
CA ALA A 306 11.84 -16.54 -4.68
C ALA A 306 11.04 -15.63 -3.75
N MET A 307 10.06 -16.13 -3.02
CA MET A 307 9.31 -15.32 -2.04
C MET A 307 10.16 -14.89 -0.85
N ASN A 308 11.09 -15.74 -0.41
CA ASN A 308 12.00 -15.43 0.69
C ASN A 308 13.12 -14.46 0.29
N ASP A 309 13.35 -14.28 -1.01
CA ASP A 309 14.27 -13.27 -1.55
C ASP A 309 13.50 -11.94 -1.80
N ASP A 310 13.21 -11.24 -0.72
CA ASP A 310 12.58 -9.91 -0.72
C ASP A 310 11.25 -9.86 -1.52
N LEU A 311 10.42 -10.89 -1.38
CA LEU A 311 9.11 -10.98 -2.06
C LEU A 311 9.23 -10.89 -3.60
N MET A 312 10.14 -11.65 -4.19
CA MET A 312 10.44 -11.63 -5.63
C MET A 312 9.29 -12.27 -6.46
N THR A 313 8.13 -11.64 -6.46
CA THR A 313 6.93 -12.13 -7.16
C THR A 313 7.14 -12.39 -8.65
N PRO A 314 7.93 -11.60 -9.41
CA PRO A 314 8.19 -11.92 -10.81
C PRO A 314 8.96 -13.23 -10.99
N ALA A 315 9.84 -13.62 -10.07
CA ALA A 315 10.52 -14.90 -10.12
C ALA A 315 9.55 -16.05 -9.84
N VAL A 316 8.64 -15.90 -8.86
CA VAL A 316 7.56 -16.88 -8.63
C VAL A 316 6.71 -17.07 -9.88
N ILE A 317 6.27 -15.98 -10.51
CA ILE A 317 5.47 -16.02 -11.75
C ILE A 317 6.25 -16.74 -12.88
N SER A 318 7.57 -16.52 -12.98
CA SER A 318 8.41 -17.24 -13.96
C SER A 318 8.40 -18.75 -13.71
N VAL A 319 8.58 -19.20 -12.46
CA VAL A 319 8.52 -20.63 -12.09
C VAL A 319 7.13 -21.21 -12.39
N LEU A 320 6.05 -20.47 -12.10
CA LEU A 320 4.70 -20.90 -12.42
C LEU A 320 4.44 -21.00 -13.93
N PHE A 321 5.07 -20.18 -14.75
CA PHE A 321 5.00 -20.33 -16.22
C PHE A 321 5.75 -21.56 -16.74
N GLU A 322 6.83 -21.98 -16.09
CA GLU A 322 7.46 -23.27 -16.40
C GLU A 322 6.50 -24.43 -16.12
N THR A 323 5.71 -24.34 -15.03
CA THR A 323 4.66 -25.32 -14.71
C THR A 323 3.60 -25.41 -15.84
N CYS A 324 3.18 -24.26 -16.41
CA CYS A 324 2.29 -24.26 -17.58
C CYS A 324 2.85 -25.08 -18.74
N HIS A 325 4.18 -25.01 -18.97
CA HIS A 325 4.82 -25.77 -20.03
C HIS A 325 4.81 -27.29 -19.75
N VAL A 326 5.04 -27.69 -18.50
CA VAL A 326 5.00 -29.09 -18.08
C VAL A 326 3.57 -29.67 -18.24
N VAL A 327 2.55 -28.94 -17.79
CA VAL A 327 1.13 -29.34 -17.92
C VAL A 327 0.74 -29.49 -19.40
N ASN A 328 1.07 -28.51 -20.24
CA ASN A 328 0.77 -28.58 -21.67
C ASN A 328 1.49 -29.76 -22.37
N SER A 329 2.73 -30.03 -21.98
CA SER A 329 3.50 -31.16 -22.52
C SER A 329 2.85 -32.50 -22.16
N ALA A 330 2.34 -32.63 -20.94
CA ALA A 330 1.63 -33.83 -20.49
C ALA A 330 0.27 -34.01 -21.22
N LEU A 331 -0.48 -32.91 -21.44
CA LEU A 331 -1.72 -32.97 -22.26
C LEU A 331 -1.47 -33.36 -23.70
N ASP A 332 -0.38 -32.88 -24.26
CA ASP A 332 0.04 -33.24 -25.64
C ASP A 332 0.65 -34.65 -25.72
N HIS A 333 0.69 -35.41 -24.63
CA HIS A 333 1.32 -36.75 -24.52
C HIS A 333 2.83 -36.76 -24.90
N LYS A 334 3.51 -35.61 -24.72
CA LYS A 334 4.96 -35.46 -24.94
C LYS A 334 5.78 -35.72 -23.68
N SER A 335 5.14 -35.70 -22.51
CA SER A 335 5.69 -36.05 -21.20
C SER A 335 4.67 -36.83 -20.39
N GLN A 336 5.14 -37.47 -19.30
CA GLN A 336 4.30 -38.24 -18.39
C GLN A 336 4.42 -37.67 -16.97
N LEU A 337 3.29 -37.60 -16.29
CA LEU A 337 3.21 -37.19 -14.89
C LEU A 337 2.53 -38.30 -14.07
N SER A 338 3.12 -38.65 -12.95
CA SER A 338 2.49 -39.51 -11.94
C SER A 338 1.35 -38.78 -11.22
N ALA A 339 0.48 -39.50 -10.56
CA ALA A 339 -0.58 -38.92 -9.73
C ALA A 339 0.00 -38.03 -8.61
N GLU A 340 1.15 -38.38 -8.05
CA GLU A 340 1.84 -37.63 -7.01
C GLU A 340 2.36 -36.30 -7.51
N ASP A 341 2.99 -36.31 -8.68
CA ASP A 341 3.51 -35.07 -9.30
C ASP A 341 2.38 -34.12 -9.76
N ILE A 342 1.27 -34.67 -10.27
CA ILE A 342 0.06 -33.88 -10.57
C ILE A 342 -0.48 -33.22 -9.29
N GLN A 343 -0.54 -33.96 -8.19
CA GLN A 343 -1.00 -33.42 -6.91
C GLN A 343 -0.06 -32.32 -6.38
N GLU A 344 1.26 -32.52 -6.46
CA GLU A 344 2.23 -31.50 -6.05
C GLU A 344 2.11 -30.21 -6.89
N ILE A 345 1.94 -30.34 -8.21
CA ILE A 345 1.69 -29.18 -9.10
C ILE A 345 0.40 -28.46 -8.65
N ALA A 346 -0.69 -29.20 -8.41
CA ALA A 346 -1.95 -28.63 -7.96
C ALA A 346 -1.82 -27.85 -6.64
N ASP A 347 -1.10 -28.46 -5.68
CA ASP A 347 -0.87 -27.84 -4.37
C ASP A 347 -0.01 -26.57 -4.48
N VAL A 348 1.03 -26.59 -5.31
CA VAL A 348 1.86 -25.38 -5.56
C VAL A 348 1.06 -24.30 -6.26
N GLN A 349 0.27 -24.63 -7.28
CA GLN A 349 -0.62 -23.68 -7.93
C GLN A 349 -1.62 -23.07 -6.93
N ARG A 350 -2.25 -23.91 -6.10
CA ARG A 350 -3.18 -23.43 -5.06
C ARG A 350 -2.49 -22.46 -4.10
N ILE A 351 -1.34 -22.83 -3.55
CA ILE A 351 -0.63 -22.01 -2.56
C ILE A 351 -0.13 -20.71 -3.18
N PHE A 352 0.59 -20.79 -4.30
CA PHE A 352 1.26 -19.59 -4.84
C PHE A 352 0.35 -18.73 -5.70
N ILE A 353 -0.52 -19.28 -6.54
CA ILE A 353 -1.41 -18.50 -7.39
C ILE A 353 -2.54 -17.88 -6.57
N PHE A 354 -3.25 -18.72 -5.77
CA PHE A 354 -4.46 -18.28 -5.10
C PHE A 354 -4.23 -17.72 -3.69
N ASP A 355 -3.45 -18.43 -2.85
CA ASP A 355 -3.29 -18.03 -1.46
C ASP A 355 -2.25 -16.89 -1.29
N ILE A 356 -1.10 -16.95 -1.97
CA ILE A 356 -0.01 -15.97 -1.83
C ILE A 356 -0.16 -14.80 -2.80
N LEU A 357 -0.22 -15.07 -4.13
CA LEU A 357 -0.38 -14.00 -5.12
C LEU A 357 -1.81 -13.45 -5.16
N GLY A 358 -2.78 -14.17 -4.58
CA GLY A 358 -4.18 -13.75 -4.47
C GLY A 358 -4.87 -13.56 -5.82
N LEU A 359 -4.39 -14.24 -6.86
CA LEU A 359 -5.04 -14.27 -8.16
C LEU A 359 -6.31 -15.13 -8.08
N ARG A 360 -7.34 -14.78 -8.86
CA ARG A 360 -8.63 -15.50 -8.88
C ARG A 360 -9.02 -15.76 -10.31
N SER A 361 -9.72 -16.88 -10.56
CA SER A 361 -10.32 -17.11 -11.87
C SER A 361 -11.51 -16.16 -12.07
N GLU A 362 -11.52 -15.44 -13.18
CA GLU A 362 -12.65 -14.58 -13.58
C GLU A 362 -13.67 -15.33 -14.43
N GLN A 363 -13.34 -16.55 -14.88
CA GLN A 363 -14.26 -17.44 -15.57
C GLN A 363 -15.06 -18.22 -14.53
N GLY A 364 -16.26 -17.74 -14.19
CA GLY A 364 -17.20 -18.47 -13.37
C GLY A 364 -17.48 -17.94 -11.98
N ASP A 365 -17.12 -16.72 -11.66
CA ASP A 365 -17.66 -16.05 -10.48
C ASP A 365 -19.13 -15.70 -10.74
N ASN A 366 -19.96 -16.76 -10.66
CA ASN A 366 -21.40 -16.59 -10.64
C ASN A 366 -21.75 -15.69 -9.45
N SER A 367 -22.41 -14.57 -9.73
CA SER A 367 -23.13 -13.75 -8.77
C SER A 367 -23.95 -14.59 -7.76
N SER A 368 -24.32 -15.81 -8.13
CA SER A 368 -25.04 -16.77 -7.30
C SER A 368 -24.29 -17.22 -6.01
N ALA A 369 -22.97 -17.28 -5.99
CA ALA A 369 -22.24 -17.67 -4.76
C ALA A 369 -22.19 -16.51 -3.76
N ARG A 370 -22.06 -15.26 -4.22
CA ARG A 370 -22.16 -14.05 -3.37
C ARG A 370 -23.60 -13.77 -2.93
N GLU A 371 -24.58 -13.94 -3.83
CA GLU A 371 -26.01 -13.81 -3.51
C GLU A 371 -26.43 -14.89 -2.50
N ASN A 372 -25.97 -16.13 -2.61
CA ASN A 372 -26.21 -17.18 -1.63
C ASN A 372 -25.51 -16.92 -0.28
N ALA A 373 -24.30 -16.37 -0.25
CA ALA A 373 -23.64 -15.98 0.98
C ALA A 373 -24.33 -14.80 1.66
N PHE A 374 -24.73 -13.78 0.89
CA PHE A 374 -25.49 -12.64 1.39
C PHE A 374 -26.86 -13.06 1.88
N GLY A 375 -27.59 -13.91 1.13
CA GLY A 375 -28.87 -14.50 1.54
C GLY A 375 -28.76 -15.22 2.88
N LYS A 376 -27.75 -16.09 3.07
CA LYS A 376 -27.51 -16.81 4.34
C LYS A 376 -27.20 -15.86 5.51
N VAL A 377 -26.47 -14.77 5.28
CA VAL A 377 -26.20 -13.77 6.32
C VAL A 377 -27.46 -13.00 6.67
N VAL A 378 -28.29 -12.64 5.69
CA VAL A 378 -29.59 -11.99 5.91
C VAL A 378 -30.53 -12.92 6.70
N ASP A 379 -30.63 -14.19 6.33
CA ASP A 379 -31.44 -15.19 7.02
C ASP A 379 -30.99 -15.37 8.48
N MET A 380 -29.68 -15.48 8.70
CA MET A 380 -29.10 -15.56 10.05
C MET A 380 -29.36 -14.31 10.91
N VAL A 381 -29.34 -13.11 10.31
CA VAL A 381 -29.69 -11.86 11.02
C VAL A 381 -31.18 -11.78 11.32
N LEU A 382 -32.04 -12.30 10.43
CA LEU A 382 -33.47 -12.39 10.65
C LEU A 382 -33.84 -13.40 11.74
N GLU A 383 -33.15 -14.55 11.79
CA GLU A 383 -33.32 -15.54 12.86
C GLU A 383 -32.85 -15.02 14.24
N LEU A 384 -31.82 -14.17 14.29
CA LEU A 384 -31.37 -13.54 15.53
C LEU A 384 -32.32 -12.42 16.04
N ARG A 385 -33.29 -11.98 15.22
CA ARG A 385 -34.30 -11.00 15.57
C ARG A 385 -35.65 -11.59 15.98
N ALA A 386 -35.85 -12.88 15.78
CA ALA A 386 -37.06 -13.61 16.20
C ALA A 386 -36.82 -14.24 17.61
#